data_340b12892a3101f058a74806da3ee570
#
_entry.id   340b12892a3101f058a74806da3ee570
#
_cell.length_a   1.000
_cell.length_b   1.000
_cell.length_c   1.000
_cell.angle_alpha   90.00
_cell.angle_beta   90.00
_cell.angle_gamma   90.00
#
_symmetry.space_group_name_H-M   'P 1'
#
loop_
_entity.id
_entity.type
_entity.pdbx_description
1 polymer ?
#
loop_
_entity_poly.entity_id
_entity_poly.type
_entity_poly.pdbx_seq_one_letter_code
_entity_poly.pdbx_strand_id
1 'polypeptide(L)'
;MAGQPEVQVSRLLNERGLSSFHVKLLIWSFFIVLIDGYDIGAIAFAAPSLIRAWNLKPGELGPVFSASLVGILFGSALFGWVGDRYGRKAALIGSNLLFGIFTFAAGYATNLHEMFWLRLLAGVGIGGVIPNVVAINAESAPRHLRATLAIIAVGFVPIGGAI
;
A
#
# COMPACT_ATOMS: atom_id res chain seq x y z
N MET A 1 27.91 -42.50 -7.74
CA MET A 1 27.03 -41.38 -8.15
C MET A 1 27.36 -40.21 -7.22
N ALA A 2 28.15 -39.25 -7.70
CA ALA A 2 28.54 -38.09 -6.92
C ALA A 2 27.32 -37.14 -6.82
N GLY A 3 26.86 -36.93 -5.61
CA GLY A 3 25.77 -35.96 -5.33
C GLY A 3 26.19 -34.57 -5.81
N GLN A 4 25.41 -33.97 -6.69
CA GLN A 4 25.59 -32.59 -7.05
C GLN A 4 25.45 -31.74 -5.78
N PRO A 5 26.32 -30.75 -5.54
CA PRO A 5 26.16 -29.88 -4.36
C PRO A 5 24.87 -29.08 -4.53
N GLU A 6 23.88 -29.39 -3.69
CA GLU A 6 22.71 -28.53 -3.54
C GLU A 6 23.20 -27.15 -3.10
N VAL A 7 23.24 -26.23 -4.05
CA VAL A 7 23.56 -24.83 -3.78
C VAL A 7 22.39 -24.29 -2.99
N GLN A 8 22.54 -24.23 -1.66
CA GLN A 8 21.53 -23.64 -0.80
C GLN A 8 21.48 -22.13 -1.08
N VAL A 9 20.51 -21.74 -1.91
CA VAL A 9 20.24 -20.33 -2.27
C VAL A 9 20.17 -19.44 -1.01
N SER A 10 19.70 -20.00 0.11
CA SER A 10 19.68 -19.34 1.42
C SER A 10 21.08 -19.00 1.97
N ARG A 11 22.12 -19.77 1.67
CA ARG A 11 23.50 -19.43 2.06
C ARG A 11 24.04 -18.28 1.25
N LEU A 12 23.84 -18.28 -0.07
CA LEU A 12 24.29 -17.21 -0.94
C LEU A 12 23.62 -15.87 -0.62
N LEU A 13 22.35 -15.89 -0.21
CA LEU A 13 21.63 -14.70 0.23
C LEU A 13 22.12 -14.17 1.59
N ASN A 14 22.58 -15.05 2.49
CA ASN A 14 23.08 -14.64 3.80
C ASN A 14 24.52 -14.11 3.74
N GLU A 15 25.34 -14.59 2.78
CA GLU A 15 26.74 -14.17 2.61
C GLU A 15 26.87 -12.84 1.83
N ARG A 16 25.88 -12.51 0.99
CA ARG A 16 25.80 -11.21 0.32
C ARG A 16 25.02 -10.25 1.23
N GLY A 17 25.71 -9.31 1.87
CA GLY A 17 25.11 -8.19 2.58
C GLY A 17 24.11 -7.39 1.72
N LEU A 18 23.61 -6.26 2.22
CA LEU A 18 22.69 -5.38 1.49
C LEU A 18 23.25 -5.04 0.11
N SER A 19 22.59 -5.53 -0.93
CA SER A 19 22.92 -5.23 -2.32
C SER A 19 22.20 -3.96 -2.76
N SER A 20 22.71 -3.29 -3.79
CA SER A 20 22.03 -2.15 -4.46
C SER A 20 20.57 -2.45 -4.84
N PHE A 21 20.25 -3.72 -5.09
CA PHE A 21 18.87 -4.16 -5.34
C PHE A 21 17.96 -3.91 -4.13
N HIS A 22 18.40 -4.26 -2.92
CA HIS A 22 17.61 -4.06 -1.69
C HIS A 22 17.39 -2.57 -1.41
N VAL A 23 18.41 -1.73 -1.64
CA VAL A 23 18.30 -0.28 -1.48
C VAL A 23 17.28 0.29 -2.46
N LYS A 24 17.34 -0.09 -3.73
CA LYS A 24 16.35 0.34 -4.74
C LYS A 24 14.94 -0.10 -4.37
N LEU A 25 14.78 -1.35 -3.91
CA LEU A 25 13.50 -1.89 -3.48
C LEU A 25 12.92 -1.09 -2.31
N LEU A 26 13.75 -0.76 -1.31
CA LEU A 26 13.34 0.08 -0.17
C LEU A 26 12.94 1.49 -0.61
N ILE A 27 13.69 2.10 -1.53
CA ILE A 27 13.36 3.43 -2.05
C ILE A 27 12.00 3.42 -2.75
N TRP A 28 11.73 2.43 -3.62
CA TRP A 28 10.44 2.30 -4.28
C TRP A 28 9.32 2.03 -3.27
N SER A 29 9.56 1.14 -2.31
CA SER A 29 8.61 0.88 -1.21
C SER A 29 8.29 2.15 -0.43
N PHE A 30 9.32 2.96 -0.12
CA PHE A 30 9.18 4.24 0.54
C PHE A 30 8.21 5.17 -0.20
N PHE A 31 8.43 5.40 -1.51
CA PHE A 31 7.57 6.30 -2.28
C PHE A 31 6.12 5.80 -2.37
N ILE A 32 5.93 4.49 -2.56
CA ILE A 32 4.60 3.89 -2.63
C ILE A 32 3.86 4.12 -1.31
N VAL A 33 4.47 3.76 -0.19
CA VAL A 33 3.86 3.85 1.14
C VAL A 33 3.67 5.31 1.59
N LEU A 34 4.56 6.21 1.18
CA LEU A 34 4.44 7.65 1.43
C LEU A 34 3.19 8.22 0.74
N ILE A 35 2.94 7.84 -0.52
CA ILE A 35 1.78 8.28 -1.29
C ILE A 35 0.49 7.75 -0.65
N ASP A 36 0.48 6.49 -0.19
CA ASP A 36 -0.65 5.92 0.53
C ASP A 36 -0.95 6.67 1.83
N GLY A 37 0.09 6.97 2.61
CA GLY A 37 -0.03 7.77 3.83
C GLY A 37 -0.59 9.16 3.55
N TYR A 38 -0.08 9.82 2.49
CA TYR A 38 -0.57 11.13 2.06
C TYR A 38 -2.07 11.10 1.69
N ASP A 39 -2.54 10.08 0.96
CA ASP A 39 -3.96 9.99 0.57
C ASP A 39 -4.89 9.89 1.80
N ILE A 40 -4.47 9.14 2.83
CA ILE A 40 -5.23 9.05 4.09
C ILE A 40 -5.35 10.43 4.76
N GLY A 41 -4.28 11.22 4.75
CA GLY A 41 -4.27 12.59 5.27
C GLY A 41 -5.04 13.58 4.39
N ALA A 42 -4.86 13.49 3.08
CA ALA A 42 -5.38 14.45 2.11
C ALA A 42 -6.91 14.64 2.20
N ILE A 43 -7.68 13.56 2.44
CA ILE A 43 -9.12 13.68 2.58
C ILE A 43 -9.50 14.42 3.87
N ALA A 44 -8.74 14.27 4.95
CA ALA A 44 -8.99 15.00 6.19
C ALA A 44 -8.76 16.51 6.00
N PHE A 45 -7.70 16.89 5.25
CA PHE A 45 -7.45 18.29 4.89
C PHE A 45 -8.49 18.84 3.90
N ALA A 46 -8.99 18.02 2.98
CA ALA A 46 -10.04 18.42 2.03
C ALA A 46 -11.44 18.52 2.68
N ALA A 47 -11.68 17.87 3.82
CA ALA A 47 -12.99 17.78 4.44
C ALA A 47 -13.67 19.15 4.68
N PRO A 48 -13.01 20.20 5.22
CA PRO A 48 -13.66 21.50 5.41
C PRO A 48 -14.11 22.15 4.10
N SER A 49 -13.36 21.97 3.02
CA SER A 49 -13.69 22.47 1.68
C SER A 49 -14.89 21.74 1.09
N LEU A 50 -14.91 20.41 1.20
CA LEU A 50 -16.02 19.57 0.74
C LEU A 50 -17.32 19.87 1.48
N ILE A 51 -17.26 20.04 2.80
CA ILE A 51 -18.41 20.43 3.63
C ILE A 51 -19.01 21.75 3.12
N ARG A 52 -18.18 22.74 2.83
CA ARG A 52 -18.64 24.03 2.33
C ARG A 52 -19.18 23.93 0.90
N ALA A 53 -18.45 23.24 0.01
CA ALA A 53 -18.81 23.15 -1.41
C ALA A 53 -20.14 22.40 -1.63
N TRP A 54 -20.38 21.34 -0.84
CA TRP A 54 -21.58 20.50 -0.95
C TRP A 54 -22.65 20.82 0.10
N ASN A 55 -22.43 21.87 0.91
CA ASN A 55 -23.35 22.30 1.98
C ASN A 55 -23.77 21.16 2.93
N LEU A 56 -22.77 20.36 3.34
CA LEU A 56 -22.96 19.18 4.20
C LEU A 56 -23.08 19.58 5.68
N LYS A 57 -23.80 18.76 6.44
CA LYS A 57 -23.79 18.85 7.90
C LYS A 57 -22.53 18.20 8.48
N PRO A 58 -22.07 18.66 9.67
CA PRO A 58 -20.99 17.98 10.39
C PRO A 58 -21.34 16.50 10.59
N GLY A 59 -20.43 15.60 10.22
CA GLY A 59 -20.61 14.15 10.33
C GLY A 59 -21.09 13.44 9.05
N GLU A 60 -21.65 14.13 8.06
CA GLU A 60 -22.09 13.49 6.80
C GLU A 60 -20.90 12.95 5.97
N LEU A 61 -19.68 13.43 6.19
CA LEU A 61 -18.46 12.86 5.63
C LEU A 61 -17.97 11.59 6.34
N GLY A 62 -18.50 11.28 7.53
CA GLY A 62 -18.10 10.09 8.29
C GLY A 62 -18.16 8.79 7.49
N PRO A 63 -19.25 8.50 6.78
CA PRO A 63 -19.36 7.33 5.90
C PRO A 63 -18.27 7.27 4.81
N VAL A 64 -17.81 8.40 4.27
CA VAL A 64 -16.76 8.45 3.25
C VAL A 64 -15.42 8.01 3.84
N PHE A 65 -15.07 8.46 5.04
CA PHE A 65 -13.87 7.98 5.75
C PHE A 65 -13.97 6.49 6.07
N SER A 66 -15.13 6.05 6.57
CA SER A 66 -15.38 4.64 6.88
C SER A 66 -15.31 3.76 5.63
N ALA A 67 -15.79 4.25 4.48
CA ALA A 67 -15.71 3.52 3.21
C ALA A 67 -14.27 3.18 2.83
N SER A 68 -13.33 4.13 2.97
CA SER A 68 -11.90 3.86 2.71
C SER A 68 -11.36 2.75 3.63
N LEU A 69 -11.69 2.78 4.93
CA LEU A 69 -11.23 1.76 5.89
C LEU A 69 -11.82 0.37 5.58
N VAL A 70 -13.11 0.31 5.23
CA VAL A 70 -13.76 -0.93 4.78
C VAL A 70 -13.10 -1.43 3.49
N GLY A 71 -12.82 -0.54 2.55
CA GLY A 71 -12.08 -0.86 1.33
C GLY A 71 -10.70 -1.47 1.63
N ILE A 72 -9.93 -0.88 2.55
CA ILE A 72 -8.61 -1.39 2.98
C ILE A 72 -8.73 -2.81 3.53
N LEU A 73 -9.74 -3.09 4.34
CA LEU A 73 -9.96 -4.42 4.90
C LEU A 73 -10.16 -5.47 3.79
N PHE A 74 -11.07 -5.22 2.86
CA PHE A 74 -11.31 -6.14 1.73
C PHE A 74 -10.13 -6.21 0.77
N GLY A 75 -9.47 -5.08 0.53
CA GLY A 75 -8.31 -4.98 -0.35
C GLY A 75 -7.11 -5.78 0.15
N SER A 76 -6.85 -5.76 1.45
CA SER A 76 -5.75 -6.51 2.06
C SER A 76 -5.93 -8.02 1.89
N ALA A 77 -7.15 -8.53 2.06
CA ALA A 77 -7.48 -9.93 1.83
C ALA A 77 -7.39 -10.31 0.34
N LEU A 78 -7.99 -9.48 -0.54
CA LEU A 78 -8.01 -9.70 -1.98
C LEU A 78 -6.60 -9.72 -2.57
N PHE A 79 -5.84 -8.64 -2.36
CA PHE A 79 -4.50 -8.51 -2.93
C PHE A 79 -3.44 -9.32 -2.18
N GLY A 80 -3.70 -9.72 -0.93
CA GLY A 80 -2.93 -10.75 -0.25
C GLY A 80 -3.04 -12.09 -1.00
N TRP A 81 -4.27 -12.53 -1.28
CA TRP A 81 -4.51 -13.75 -2.06
C TRP A 81 -3.96 -13.66 -3.49
N VAL A 82 -4.14 -12.53 -4.17
CA VAL A 82 -3.55 -12.29 -5.51
C VAL A 82 -2.03 -12.39 -5.44
N GLY A 83 -1.41 -11.81 -4.41
CA GLY A 83 0.03 -11.83 -4.20
C GLY A 83 0.59 -13.24 -3.98
N ASP A 84 -0.15 -14.08 -3.26
CA ASP A 84 0.23 -15.47 -3.03
C ASP A 84 0.09 -16.33 -4.29
N ARG A 85 -0.93 -16.07 -5.13
CA ARG A 85 -1.24 -16.88 -6.31
C ARG A 85 -0.52 -16.43 -7.58
N TYR A 86 -0.43 -15.13 -7.82
CA TYR A 86 0.11 -14.53 -9.06
C TYR A 86 1.44 -13.79 -8.84
N GLY A 87 1.92 -13.75 -7.61
CA GLY A 87 3.16 -13.11 -7.22
C GLY A 87 2.99 -11.68 -6.69
N ARG A 88 3.81 -11.33 -5.72
CA ARG A 88 3.77 -10.04 -4.99
C ARG A 88 3.86 -8.82 -5.90
N LYS A 89 4.70 -8.89 -6.94
CA LYS A 89 4.86 -7.79 -7.90
C LYS A 89 3.57 -7.49 -8.66
N ALA A 90 2.87 -8.53 -9.13
CA ALA A 90 1.60 -8.35 -9.86
C ALA A 90 0.52 -7.77 -8.94
N ALA A 91 0.42 -8.26 -7.71
CA ALA A 91 -0.50 -7.74 -6.71
C ALA A 91 -0.21 -6.27 -6.38
N LEU A 92 1.07 -5.91 -6.20
CA LEU A 92 1.47 -4.54 -5.89
C LEU A 92 1.16 -3.58 -7.04
N ILE A 93 1.43 -3.97 -8.29
CA ILE A 93 1.09 -3.15 -9.46
C ILE A 93 -0.42 -3.00 -9.58
N GLY A 94 -1.19 -4.08 -9.47
CA GLY A 94 -2.64 -4.06 -9.57
C GLY A 94 -3.29 -3.21 -8.48
N SER A 95 -2.86 -3.33 -7.24
CA SER A 95 -3.36 -2.55 -6.12
C SER A 95 -3.07 -1.05 -6.27
N ASN A 96 -1.84 -0.68 -6.70
CA ASN A 96 -1.49 0.71 -6.94
C ASN A 96 -2.24 1.32 -8.14
N LEU A 97 -2.45 0.56 -9.21
CA LEU A 97 -3.25 1.02 -10.36
C LEU A 97 -4.70 1.28 -9.94
N LEU A 98 -5.30 0.34 -9.21
CA LEU A 98 -6.66 0.49 -8.69
C LEU A 98 -6.76 1.74 -7.79
N PHE A 99 -5.86 1.88 -6.83
CA PHE A 99 -5.77 3.03 -5.96
C PHE A 99 -5.65 4.34 -6.75
N GLY A 100 -4.68 4.44 -7.67
CA GLY A 100 -4.42 5.64 -8.44
C GLY A 100 -5.60 6.06 -9.30
N ILE A 101 -6.25 5.11 -9.99
CA ILE A 101 -7.42 5.38 -10.85
C ILE A 101 -8.58 5.94 -10.01
N PHE A 102 -8.93 5.29 -8.89
CA PHE A 102 -10.08 5.70 -8.09
C PHE A 102 -9.82 6.94 -7.25
N THR A 103 -8.59 7.15 -6.78
CA THR A 103 -8.18 8.42 -6.12
C THR A 103 -8.22 9.58 -7.11
N PHE A 104 -7.73 9.39 -8.33
CA PHE A 104 -7.84 10.41 -9.37
C PHE A 104 -9.30 10.72 -9.71
N ALA A 105 -10.14 9.68 -9.89
CA ALA A 105 -11.56 9.85 -10.13
C ALA A 105 -12.28 10.56 -8.97
N ALA A 106 -11.88 10.31 -7.72
CA ALA A 106 -12.43 10.98 -6.54
C ALA A 106 -12.21 12.51 -6.57
N GLY A 107 -11.15 12.99 -7.23
CA GLY A 107 -10.93 14.42 -7.44
C GLY A 107 -12.00 15.09 -8.31
N TYR A 108 -12.77 14.32 -9.08
CA TYR A 108 -13.86 14.80 -9.94
C TYR A 108 -15.24 14.48 -9.37
N ALA A 109 -15.35 13.92 -8.19
CA ALA A 109 -16.63 13.62 -7.56
C ALA A 109 -17.45 14.90 -7.36
N THR A 110 -18.72 14.86 -7.72
CA THR A 110 -19.64 16.00 -7.65
C THR A 110 -20.58 15.94 -6.45
N ASN A 111 -20.67 14.78 -5.81
CA ASN A 111 -21.56 14.55 -4.67
C ASN A 111 -21.00 13.51 -3.70
N LEU A 112 -21.59 13.46 -2.50
CA LEU A 112 -21.17 12.59 -1.42
C LEU A 112 -21.26 11.10 -1.77
N HIS A 113 -22.28 10.70 -2.54
CA HIS A 113 -22.51 9.31 -2.93
C HIS A 113 -21.42 8.80 -3.88
N GLU A 114 -21.05 9.59 -4.88
CA GLU A 114 -19.93 9.28 -5.76
C GLU A 114 -18.63 9.18 -4.99
N MET A 115 -18.35 10.15 -4.12
CA MET A 115 -17.16 10.17 -3.29
C MET A 115 -17.08 8.91 -2.41
N PHE A 116 -18.20 8.46 -1.82
CA PHE A 116 -18.25 7.24 -1.01
C PHE A 116 -17.75 6.00 -1.78
N TRP A 117 -18.30 5.75 -2.98
CA TRP A 117 -17.94 4.59 -3.78
C TRP A 117 -16.50 4.66 -4.31
N LEU A 118 -16.09 5.84 -4.76
CA LEU A 118 -14.73 6.05 -5.25
C LEU A 118 -13.70 5.84 -4.13
N ARG A 119 -13.99 6.31 -2.92
CA ARG A 119 -13.13 6.10 -1.75
C ARG A 119 -13.12 4.65 -1.27
N LEU A 120 -14.24 3.95 -1.36
CA LEU A 120 -14.28 2.51 -1.07
C LEU A 120 -13.37 1.74 -2.02
N LEU A 121 -13.47 2.00 -3.33
CA LEU A 121 -12.66 1.33 -4.33
C LEU A 121 -11.17 1.74 -4.27
N ALA A 122 -10.87 3.00 -4.00
CA ALA A 122 -9.50 3.45 -3.71
C ALA A 122 -8.94 2.73 -2.48
N GLY A 123 -9.74 2.61 -1.42
CA GLY A 123 -9.38 1.85 -0.22
C GLY A 123 -9.04 0.39 -0.49
N VAL A 124 -9.78 -0.27 -1.39
CA VAL A 124 -9.44 -1.64 -1.83
C VAL A 124 -8.05 -1.68 -2.46
N GLY A 125 -7.69 -0.67 -3.24
CA GLY A 125 -6.33 -0.53 -3.78
C GLY A 125 -5.27 -0.37 -2.68
N ILE A 126 -5.44 0.59 -1.77
CA ILE A 126 -4.53 0.87 -0.65
C ILE A 126 -4.32 -0.40 0.21
N GLY A 127 -5.41 -1.13 0.50
CA GLY A 127 -5.35 -2.34 1.31
C GLY A 127 -4.40 -3.41 0.77
N GLY A 128 -4.17 -3.45 -0.54
CA GLY A 128 -3.24 -4.38 -1.17
C GLY A 128 -1.77 -3.96 -1.08
N VAL A 129 -1.47 -2.70 -0.81
CA VAL A 129 -0.10 -2.17 -0.87
C VAL A 129 0.75 -2.67 0.28
N ILE A 130 0.35 -2.40 1.52
CA ILE A 130 1.16 -2.71 2.72
C ILE A 130 1.55 -4.19 2.80
N PRO A 131 0.62 -5.17 2.70
CA PRO A 131 1.00 -6.58 2.82
C PRO A 131 1.96 -7.03 1.73
N ASN A 132 1.80 -6.54 0.50
CA ASN A 132 2.68 -6.91 -0.60
C ASN A 132 4.05 -6.20 -0.53
N VAL A 133 4.12 -4.95 -0.07
CA VAL A 133 5.39 -4.26 0.20
C VAL A 133 6.18 -4.97 1.29
N VAL A 134 5.53 -5.32 2.40
CA VAL A 134 6.15 -6.08 3.50
C VAL A 134 6.66 -7.42 3.00
N ALA A 135 5.83 -8.16 2.24
CA ALA A 135 6.20 -9.47 1.71
C ALA A 135 7.41 -9.39 0.76
N ILE A 136 7.40 -8.48 -0.22
CA ILE A 136 8.52 -8.31 -1.17
C ILE A 136 9.82 -7.98 -0.43
N ASN A 137 9.79 -7.05 0.52
CA ASN A 137 10.97 -6.67 1.29
C ASN A 137 11.47 -7.83 2.17
N ALA A 138 10.56 -8.57 2.83
CA ALA A 138 10.91 -9.71 3.65
C ALA A 138 11.44 -10.91 2.83
N GLU A 139 10.81 -11.23 1.69
CA GLU A 139 11.21 -12.34 0.82
C GLU A 139 12.56 -12.10 0.16
N SER A 140 12.87 -10.84 -0.17
CA SER A 140 14.13 -10.44 -0.80
C SER A 140 15.29 -10.31 0.18
N ALA A 141 15.01 -10.12 1.48
CA ALA A 141 16.01 -9.78 2.49
C ALA A 141 16.76 -11.00 3.06
N PRO A 142 18.04 -10.84 3.46
CA PRO A 142 18.74 -11.81 4.30
C PRO A 142 17.94 -12.07 5.59
N ARG A 143 17.99 -13.32 6.09
CA ARG A 143 17.15 -13.75 7.23
C ARG A 143 17.24 -12.84 8.45
N HIS A 144 18.44 -12.33 8.76
CA HIS A 144 18.68 -11.47 9.93
C HIS A 144 18.16 -10.04 9.77
N LEU A 145 17.84 -9.58 8.54
CA LEU A 145 17.35 -8.23 8.24
C LEU A 145 15.86 -8.18 7.83
N ARG A 146 15.20 -9.31 7.68
CA ARG A 146 13.81 -9.38 7.19
C ARG A 146 12.85 -8.51 7.99
N ALA A 147 12.87 -8.67 9.31
CA ALA A 147 12.00 -7.91 10.21
C ALA A 147 12.32 -6.40 10.15
N THR A 148 13.61 -6.05 10.16
CA THR A 148 14.05 -4.65 10.11
C THR A 148 13.62 -3.96 8.82
N LEU A 149 13.84 -4.60 7.65
CA LEU A 149 13.47 -4.02 6.36
C LEU A 149 11.95 -3.92 6.18
N ALA A 150 11.18 -4.90 6.68
CA ALA A 150 9.73 -4.85 6.69
C ALA A 150 9.19 -3.70 7.55
N ILE A 151 9.74 -3.50 8.76
CA ILE A 151 9.35 -2.41 9.66
C ILE A 151 9.71 -1.05 9.05
N ILE A 152 10.91 -0.91 8.49
CA ILE A 152 11.35 0.32 7.82
C ILE A 152 10.40 0.64 6.65
N ALA A 153 10.07 -0.35 5.82
CA ALA A 153 9.20 -0.14 4.66
C ALA A 153 7.81 0.41 5.03
N VAL A 154 7.23 0.00 6.17
CA VAL A 154 5.91 0.45 6.63
C VAL A 154 5.99 1.70 7.51
N GLY A 155 7.13 1.93 8.18
CA GLY A 155 7.32 3.06 9.09
C GLY A 155 7.15 4.45 8.46
N PHE A 156 7.05 4.53 7.14
CA PHE A 156 6.87 5.78 6.40
C PHE A 156 5.40 6.18 6.18
N VAL A 157 4.42 5.30 6.46
CA VAL A 157 2.98 5.65 6.36
C VAL A 157 2.63 6.91 7.16
N PRO A 158 3.03 7.04 8.46
CA PRO A 158 2.68 8.24 9.23
C PRO A 158 3.31 9.52 8.69
N ILE A 159 4.48 9.42 8.04
CA ILE A 159 5.17 10.58 7.44
C ILE A 159 4.36 11.10 6.26
N GLY A 160 3.84 10.21 5.40
CA GLY A 160 2.95 10.59 4.30
C GLY A 160 1.69 11.30 4.78
N GLY A 161 1.09 10.82 5.88
CA GLY A 161 -0.12 11.42 6.45
C GLY A 161 0.11 12.75 7.19
N ALA A 162 1.37 13.12 7.48
CA ALA A 162 1.73 14.37 8.16
C ALA A 162 2.09 15.51 7.18
N ILE A 163 2.24 15.23 5.89
CA ILE A 163 2.54 16.19 4.81
C ILE A 163 1.25 16.69 4.20
#